data_950408a8fa4cfce50571146af8c318d0
#
_entry.id   950408a8fa4cfce50571146af8c318d0
#
_cell.length_a   1.000
_cell.length_b   1.000
_cell.length_c   1.000
_cell.angle_alpha   90.00
_cell.angle_beta   90.00
_cell.angle_gamma   90.00
#
_symmetry.space_group_name_H-M   'P 1'
#
loop_
_entity.id
_entity.type
_entity.pdbx_description
1 polymer ?
#
loop_
_entity_poly.entity_id
_entity_poly.type
_entity_poly.pdbx_seq_one_letter_code
_entity_poly.pdbx_strand_id
1 'polypeptide(L)'
;MKTALSFLLTAPLWAEVQLDPTLHINGVIGATSASSFEEVGGHAHDPNDNFALQGIDLGLSLRVDDWLAGFINANVFTDSDHELDVELEEAFLRFQELPGGFDLRVGRFMNRLGSQNNKHLHSWDYVNSDLFTSQFLGEEGLTSEGLELTWLAEFDQTFFAISSSYGQAVTHEDHDEGPTDTHDHGSESAYFSDDLTTARAIFGYNHTDFHRHRLGLNGAWGDNRYDRETNLYSLDYTYTWSENGLESGGRELSLGMELASRDVAWQHPDNAANIGNVSQSTFAAFASYRFAEKWTTAIRYEHLQGREAGAELHMGDIEYAFDSEERDRVSLALTRSFDLGDHDSFLRLQYSHDELPGESADSIFLQFGLNFGPGEVR
;
A
#
# COMPACT_ATOMS: atom_id res chain seq x y z
N MET A 1 11.59 -15.15 34.22
CA MET A 1 10.81 -15.53 33.02
C MET A 1 9.50 -16.29 33.32
N LYS A 2 8.85 -16.07 34.45
CA LYS A 2 7.55 -16.74 34.80
C LYS A 2 6.41 -15.75 35.05
N THR A 3 6.64 -14.45 34.92
CA THR A 3 5.67 -13.39 35.24
C THR A 3 4.95 -12.79 34.04
N ALA A 4 5.46 -12.97 32.82
CA ALA A 4 4.83 -12.39 31.63
C ALA A 4 3.62 -13.17 31.07
N LEU A 5 3.53 -14.48 31.37
CA LEU A 5 2.43 -15.31 30.84
C LEU A 5 1.15 -15.21 31.68
N SER A 6 1.22 -14.64 32.89
CA SER A 6 0.04 -14.53 33.78
C SER A 6 -0.85 -13.31 33.49
N PHE A 7 -0.37 -12.34 32.67
CA PHE A 7 -1.14 -11.14 32.34
C PHE A 7 -2.20 -11.38 31.25
N LEU A 8 -2.00 -12.38 30.39
CA LEU A 8 -2.94 -12.71 29.31
C LEU A 8 -4.21 -13.46 29.75
N LEU A 9 -4.29 -13.90 30.97
CA LEU A 9 -5.42 -14.76 31.48
C LEU A 9 -6.35 -14.07 32.47
N THR A 10 -6.13 -12.81 32.82
CA THR A 10 -7.02 -12.05 33.68
C THR A 10 -7.58 -10.82 32.95
N ALA A 11 -8.21 -11.02 31.80
CA ALA A 11 -9.10 -9.98 31.27
C ALA A 11 -10.20 -9.78 32.35
N PRO A 12 -10.47 -8.54 32.78
CA PRO A 12 -11.53 -8.27 33.71
C PRO A 12 -12.85 -8.79 33.12
N LEU A 13 -13.66 -9.46 33.92
CA LEU A 13 -14.97 -10.00 33.52
C LEU A 13 -15.99 -8.94 33.05
N TRP A 14 -15.56 -7.69 32.92
CA TRP A 14 -16.34 -6.49 32.58
C TRP A 14 -15.64 -5.62 31.51
N ALA A 15 -14.85 -6.21 30.60
CA ALA A 15 -14.25 -5.47 29.50
C ALA A 15 -15.35 -4.89 28.61
N GLU A 16 -15.26 -3.61 28.29
CA GLU A 16 -16.13 -2.98 27.29
C GLU A 16 -15.67 -3.46 25.91
N VAL A 17 -16.59 -4.09 25.18
CA VAL A 17 -16.33 -4.58 23.83
C VAL A 17 -17.13 -3.75 22.85
N GLN A 18 -16.43 -3.09 21.92
CA GLN A 18 -17.00 -2.34 20.82
C GLN A 18 -16.71 -3.03 19.49
N LEU A 19 -17.70 -3.11 18.61
CA LEU A 19 -17.61 -3.63 17.26
C LEU A 19 -18.11 -2.58 16.30
N ASP A 20 -17.26 -2.13 15.40
CA ASP A 20 -17.55 -1.07 14.44
C ASP A 20 -17.42 -1.61 13.01
N PRO A 21 -18.53 -1.88 12.30
CA PRO A 21 -18.50 -2.26 10.90
C PRO A 21 -18.22 -1.04 10.01
N THR A 22 -17.46 -1.26 8.96
CA THR A 22 -17.18 -0.29 7.90
C THR A 22 -17.51 -0.90 6.53
N LEU A 23 -17.92 -0.06 5.59
CA LEU A 23 -18.17 -0.42 4.21
C LEU A 23 -17.66 0.71 3.32
N HIS A 24 -16.74 0.40 2.42
CA HIS A 24 -16.26 1.33 1.40
C HIS A 24 -16.55 0.74 0.02
N ILE A 25 -17.07 1.54 -0.89
CA ILE A 25 -17.38 1.11 -2.26
C ILE A 25 -16.65 2.06 -3.20
N ASN A 26 -15.75 1.54 -4.02
CA ASN A 26 -15.00 2.29 -4.99
C ASN A 26 -15.27 1.76 -6.40
N GLY A 27 -15.60 2.66 -7.30
CA GLY A 27 -15.79 2.34 -8.70
C GLY A 27 -15.19 3.40 -9.59
N VAL A 28 -14.70 3.00 -10.76
CA VAL A 28 -14.05 3.86 -11.73
C VAL A 28 -14.59 3.67 -13.12
N ILE A 29 -14.63 4.76 -13.88
CA ILE A 29 -14.84 4.78 -15.32
C ILE A 29 -13.59 5.45 -15.89
N GLY A 30 -12.97 4.81 -16.88
CA GLY A 30 -11.75 5.34 -17.44
C GLY A 30 -11.60 5.10 -18.94
N ALA A 31 -10.64 5.79 -19.52
CA ALA A 31 -10.16 5.57 -20.88
C ALA A 31 -8.66 5.85 -20.91
N THR A 32 -7.92 5.03 -21.64
CA THR A 32 -6.50 5.19 -21.89
C THR A 32 -6.17 5.10 -23.37
N SER A 33 -5.08 5.74 -23.77
CA SER A 33 -4.53 5.58 -25.11
C SER A 33 -3.49 4.45 -25.21
N ALA A 34 -3.16 3.79 -24.08
CA ALA A 34 -2.25 2.67 -24.07
C ALA A 34 -2.86 1.45 -24.77
N SER A 35 -2.01 0.67 -25.44
CA SER A 35 -2.42 -0.59 -26.09
C SER A 35 -2.29 -1.81 -25.15
N SER A 36 -1.47 -1.70 -24.10
CA SER A 36 -1.13 -2.80 -23.20
C SER A 36 -0.92 -2.33 -21.75
N PHE A 37 -1.62 -1.30 -21.33
CA PHE A 37 -1.40 -0.69 -20.03
C PHE A 37 -2.38 -1.27 -19.00
N GLU A 38 -1.91 -2.03 -18.05
CA GLU A 38 -2.72 -2.83 -17.12
C GLU A 38 -3.02 -2.16 -15.79
N GLU A 39 -2.51 -0.95 -15.51
CA GLU A 39 -2.57 -0.42 -14.15
C GLU A 39 -3.50 0.77 -13.99
N VAL A 40 -4.71 0.54 -13.61
CA VAL A 40 -5.61 1.56 -13.04
C VAL A 40 -5.54 1.58 -11.50
N GLY A 41 -4.61 0.83 -10.88
CA GLY A 41 -4.45 0.72 -9.43
C GLY A 41 -5.57 -0.08 -8.76
N GLY A 42 -5.21 -1.17 -8.11
CA GLY A 42 -6.13 -2.18 -7.57
C GLY A 42 -7.00 -2.79 -8.66
N HIS A 43 -7.13 -4.03 -8.73
CA HIS A 43 -8.07 -4.90 -9.46
C HIS A 43 -8.77 -4.44 -10.77
N ALA A 44 -8.37 -3.36 -11.40
CA ALA A 44 -8.93 -2.90 -12.66
C ALA A 44 -7.94 -3.18 -13.79
N HIS A 45 -8.05 -4.35 -14.38
CA HIS A 45 -7.08 -4.92 -15.29
C HIS A 45 -7.18 -4.46 -16.75
N ASP A 46 -8.31 -3.95 -17.24
CA ASP A 46 -8.40 -3.43 -18.61
C ASP A 46 -8.64 -1.92 -18.62
N PRO A 47 -7.64 -1.13 -19.03
CA PRO A 47 -7.76 0.33 -19.11
C PRO A 47 -8.81 0.81 -20.12
N ASN A 48 -9.24 -0.05 -21.04
CA ASN A 48 -10.29 0.25 -21.99
C ASN A 48 -11.68 -0.18 -21.53
N ASP A 49 -11.80 -0.74 -20.33
CA ASP A 49 -13.09 -1.02 -19.73
C ASP A 49 -13.81 0.27 -19.39
N ASN A 50 -15.06 0.35 -19.81
CA ASN A 50 -15.88 1.52 -19.58
C ASN A 50 -16.20 1.72 -18.08
N PHE A 51 -16.16 0.66 -17.28
CA PHE A 51 -16.44 0.68 -15.85
C PHE A 51 -15.77 -0.51 -15.17
N ALA A 52 -15.10 -0.24 -14.03
CA ALA A 52 -14.56 -1.26 -13.15
C ALA A 52 -15.01 -1.01 -11.70
N LEU A 53 -15.38 -2.08 -11.02
CA LEU A 53 -15.54 -2.09 -9.57
C LEU A 53 -14.15 -2.30 -8.95
N GLN A 54 -13.53 -1.21 -8.48
CA GLN A 54 -12.19 -1.28 -7.88
C GLN A 54 -12.18 -1.97 -6.51
N GLY A 55 -13.30 -1.94 -5.79
CA GLY A 55 -13.41 -2.68 -4.54
C GLY A 55 -14.67 -2.34 -3.74
N ILE A 56 -15.14 -3.33 -3.02
CA ILE A 56 -16.09 -3.19 -1.91
C ILE A 56 -15.39 -3.71 -0.67
N ASP A 57 -14.82 -2.80 0.13
CA ASP A 57 -14.13 -3.12 1.36
C ASP A 57 -15.15 -3.34 2.48
N LEU A 58 -15.15 -4.53 3.05
CA LEU A 58 -15.99 -4.93 4.18
C LEU A 58 -15.12 -5.05 5.42
N GLY A 59 -15.13 -4.03 6.26
CA GLY A 59 -14.32 -3.95 7.46
C GLY A 59 -15.10 -4.20 8.74
N LEU A 60 -14.45 -4.79 9.74
CA LEU A 60 -14.95 -4.88 11.11
C LEU A 60 -13.81 -4.59 12.09
N SER A 61 -13.94 -3.49 12.83
CA SER A 61 -13.03 -3.14 13.92
C SER A 61 -13.55 -3.69 15.24
N LEU A 62 -12.65 -4.27 16.04
CA LEU A 62 -12.86 -4.69 17.41
C LEU A 62 -12.05 -3.80 18.34
N ARG A 63 -12.66 -3.33 19.44
CA ARG A 63 -11.97 -2.72 20.58
C ARG A 63 -12.39 -3.37 21.87
N VAL A 64 -11.42 -3.67 22.73
CA VAL A 64 -11.67 -4.21 24.08
C VAL A 64 -10.88 -3.33 25.05
N ASP A 65 -11.57 -2.42 25.71
CA ASP A 65 -10.97 -1.36 26.51
C ASP A 65 -9.82 -0.67 25.73
N ASP A 66 -8.71 -0.32 26.40
CA ASP A 66 -7.56 0.36 25.79
C ASP A 66 -6.40 -0.62 25.44
N TRP A 67 -6.54 -1.92 25.73
CA TRP A 67 -5.43 -2.86 25.61
C TRP A 67 -5.46 -3.76 24.37
N LEU A 68 -6.64 -3.96 23.76
CA LEU A 68 -6.78 -4.84 22.60
C LEU A 68 -7.62 -4.17 21.51
N ALA A 69 -7.08 -4.12 20.33
CA ALA A 69 -7.79 -3.80 19.12
C ALA A 69 -7.70 -4.97 18.13
N GLY A 70 -8.60 -5.04 17.19
CA GLY A 70 -8.56 -6.00 16.11
C GLY A 70 -9.24 -5.42 14.88
N PHE A 71 -8.83 -5.91 13.72
CA PHE A 71 -9.40 -5.52 12.45
C PHE A 71 -9.46 -6.71 11.52
N ILE A 72 -10.55 -6.83 10.79
CA ILE A 72 -10.69 -7.73 9.64
C ILE A 72 -11.26 -6.93 8.49
N ASN A 73 -10.65 -7.06 7.32
CA ASN A 73 -11.11 -6.45 6.08
C ASN A 73 -11.06 -7.47 4.95
N ALA A 74 -12.16 -7.55 4.20
CA ALA A 74 -12.24 -8.31 2.98
C ALA A 74 -12.67 -7.38 1.85
N ASN A 75 -12.01 -7.49 0.70
CA ASN A 75 -12.32 -6.76 -0.51
C ASN A 75 -13.06 -7.67 -1.49
N VAL A 76 -14.09 -7.14 -2.14
CA VAL A 76 -14.82 -7.76 -3.24
C VAL A 76 -14.59 -6.90 -4.47
N PHE A 77 -14.01 -7.44 -5.51
CA PHE A 77 -13.62 -6.70 -6.71
C PHE A 77 -13.98 -7.47 -7.99
N THR A 78 -13.72 -6.87 -9.12
CA THR A 78 -13.86 -7.53 -10.43
C THR A 78 -12.46 -7.82 -10.94
N ASP A 79 -12.17 -9.09 -11.18
CA ASP A 79 -10.89 -9.56 -11.72
C ASP A 79 -10.73 -9.26 -13.23
N SER A 80 -9.62 -9.72 -13.83
CA SER A 80 -9.31 -9.55 -15.26
C SER A 80 -10.32 -10.21 -16.19
N ASP A 81 -10.98 -11.27 -15.75
CA ASP A 81 -12.00 -12.00 -16.51
C ASP A 81 -13.42 -11.43 -16.30
N HIS A 82 -13.54 -10.29 -15.61
CA HIS A 82 -14.80 -9.66 -15.22
C HIS A 82 -15.66 -10.52 -14.28
N GLU A 83 -15.08 -11.45 -13.57
CA GLU A 83 -15.72 -12.20 -12.50
C GLU A 83 -15.54 -11.48 -11.15
N LEU A 84 -16.48 -11.70 -10.23
CA LEU A 84 -16.37 -11.17 -8.88
C LEU A 84 -15.51 -12.10 -8.06
N ASP A 85 -14.46 -11.55 -7.46
CA ASP A 85 -13.61 -12.23 -6.51
C ASP A 85 -13.66 -11.61 -5.12
N VAL A 86 -13.20 -12.34 -4.10
CA VAL A 86 -13.22 -11.93 -2.71
C VAL A 86 -11.89 -12.24 -2.06
N GLU A 87 -11.22 -11.22 -1.59
CA GLU A 87 -9.95 -11.34 -0.92
C GLU A 87 -10.00 -10.91 0.53
N LEU A 88 -9.28 -11.63 1.41
CA LEU A 88 -9.00 -11.21 2.78
C LEU A 88 -7.74 -10.34 2.79
N GLU A 89 -7.88 -9.02 2.82
CA GLU A 89 -6.73 -8.10 2.83
C GLU A 89 -6.04 -8.06 4.21
N GLU A 90 -6.80 -7.89 5.28
CA GLU A 90 -6.25 -7.82 6.64
C GLU A 90 -7.10 -8.63 7.64
N ALA A 91 -6.44 -9.30 8.58
CA ALA A 91 -7.08 -9.96 9.73
C ALA A 91 -6.07 -10.05 10.88
N PHE A 92 -6.11 -9.10 11.83
CA PHE A 92 -5.13 -9.05 12.91
C PHE A 92 -5.74 -8.68 14.27
N LEU A 93 -5.00 -9.01 15.32
CA LEU A 93 -5.15 -8.45 16.66
C LEU A 93 -3.96 -7.59 17.02
N ARG A 94 -4.20 -6.46 17.68
CA ARG A 94 -3.19 -5.52 18.17
C ARG A 94 -3.32 -5.39 19.68
N PHE A 95 -2.30 -5.83 20.41
CA PHE A 95 -2.13 -5.61 21.83
C PHE A 95 -1.45 -4.28 22.04
N GLN A 96 -2.15 -3.36 22.68
CA GLN A 96 -1.75 -1.97 22.86
C GLN A 96 -1.22 -1.73 24.27
N GLU A 97 -0.49 -0.63 24.46
CA GLU A 97 0.00 -0.20 25.76
C GLU A 97 0.80 -1.26 26.54
N LEU A 98 1.54 -2.11 25.84
CA LEU A 98 2.45 -3.04 26.47
C LEU A 98 3.54 -2.30 27.28
N PRO A 99 4.10 -2.90 28.34
CA PRO A 99 5.13 -2.26 29.16
C PRO A 99 6.29 -1.72 28.32
N GLY A 100 6.63 -0.45 28.51
CA GLY A 100 7.71 0.23 27.79
C GLY A 100 7.29 0.98 26.54
N GLY A 101 5.99 1.13 26.29
CA GLY A 101 5.45 1.85 25.11
C GLY A 101 5.45 1.01 23.84
N PHE A 102 5.32 -0.30 23.98
CA PHE A 102 5.24 -1.22 22.86
C PHE A 102 3.80 -1.60 22.55
N ASP A 103 3.55 -1.81 21.24
CA ASP A 103 2.36 -2.47 20.71
C ASP A 103 2.78 -3.72 19.94
N LEU A 104 2.01 -4.78 20.00
CA LEU A 104 2.22 -6.03 19.26
C LEU A 104 1.00 -6.31 18.38
N ARG A 105 1.20 -6.41 17.07
CA ARG A 105 0.19 -6.83 16.08
C ARG A 105 0.49 -8.25 15.61
N VAL A 106 -0.54 -9.09 15.50
CA VAL A 106 -0.44 -10.52 15.15
C VAL A 106 -1.52 -10.86 14.16
N GLY A 107 -1.19 -11.47 13.05
CA GLY A 107 -2.12 -11.91 12.00
C GLY A 107 -1.68 -11.49 10.62
N ARG A 108 -2.64 -11.31 9.70
CA ARG A 108 -2.44 -10.78 8.35
C ARG A 108 -2.59 -9.26 8.40
N PHE A 109 -1.61 -8.54 7.87
CA PHE A 109 -1.60 -7.08 7.88
C PHE A 109 -0.75 -6.50 6.76
N MET A 110 -1.17 -5.35 6.24
CA MET A 110 -0.35 -4.54 5.33
C MET A 110 0.90 -4.04 6.05
N ASN A 111 2.07 -4.24 5.44
CA ASN A 111 3.35 -3.77 6.00
C ASN A 111 3.44 -2.26 5.95
N ARG A 112 4.03 -1.67 6.99
CA ARG A 112 4.23 -0.22 7.08
C ARG A 112 5.47 0.20 6.29
N LEU A 113 5.36 0.22 4.96
CA LEU A 113 6.44 0.62 4.06
C LEU A 113 6.00 1.82 3.23
N GLY A 114 6.86 2.81 3.11
CA GLY A 114 6.58 4.00 2.30
C GLY A 114 5.40 4.84 2.79
N SER A 115 4.84 5.62 1.88
CA SER A 115 3.76 6.56 2.15
C SER A 115 2.37 5.99 1.88
N GLN A 116 2.25 4.96 1.06
CA GLN A 116 0.98 4.42 0.56
C GLN A 116 0.68 3.00 1.00
N ASN A 117 1.65 2.09 1.09
CA ASN A 117 1.43 0.65 1.27
C ASN A 117 0.50 0.24 2.43
N ASN A 118 0.38 1.04 3.47
CA ASN A 118 -0.50 0.75 4.59
C ASN A 118 -1.86 1.48 4.51
N LYS A 119 -2.31 1.83 3.32
CA LYS A 119 -3.58 2.52 3.10
C LYS A 119 -4.44 1.73 2.11
N HIS A 120 -5.68 1.48 2.47
CA HIS A 120 -6.66 0.96 1.52
C HIS A 120 -7.04 2.00 0.47
N LEU A 121 -7.53 1.53 -0.67
CA LEU A 121 -7.88 2.30 -1.86
C LEU A 121 -8.75 3.55 -1.56
N HIS A 122 -9.72 3.43 -0.64
CA HIS A 122 -10.61 4.54 -0.27
C HIS A 122 -9.88 5.73 0.38
N SER A 123 -8.66 5.52 0.89
CA SER A 123 -7.80 6.53 1.54
C SER A 123 -6.75 7.15 0.61
N TRP A 124 -6.70 6.75 -0.66
CA TRP A 124 -5.73 7.27 -1.62
C TRP A 124 -6.15 8.66 -2.14
N ASP A 125 -5.15 9.48 -2.48
CA ASP A 125 -5.37 10.77 -3.15
C ASP A 125 -5.54 10.65 -4.67
N TYR A 126 -5.20 9.48 -5.24
CA TYR A 126 -5.21 9.15 -6.66
C TYR A 126 -6.08 7.92 -6.93
N VAL A 127 -6.40 7.71 -8.21
CA VAL A 127 -7.17 6.53 -8.65
C VAL A 127 -6.32 5.27 -8.61
N ASN A 128 -5.03 5.40 -8.92
CA ASN A 128 -4.07 4.31 -9.00
C ASN A 128 -2.98 4.42 -7.93
N SER A 129 -2.35 3.30 -7.60
CA SER A 129 -1.20 3.22 -6.71
C SER A 129 0.00 4.00 -7.27
N ASP A 130 0.95 4.32 -6.40
CA ASP A 130 2.23 4.84 -6.85
C ASP A 130 3.13 3.73 -7.43
N LEU A 131 4.12 4.13 -8.25
CA LEU A 131 5.04 3.19 -8.88
C LEU A 131 5.91 2.43 -7.86
N PHE A 132 6.15 3.00 -6.68
CA PHE A 132 6.86 2.29 -5.62
C PHE A 132 6.01 1.11 -5.10
N THR A 133 4.75 1.35 -4.79
CA THR A 133 3.86 0.30 -4.31
C THR A 133 3.61 -0.73 -5.40
N SER A 134 3.11 -0.33 -6.57
CA SER A 134 2.75 -1.26 -7.64
C SER A 134 3.93 -2.07 -8.17
N GLN A 135 5.10 -1.48 -8.32
CA GLN A 135 6.24 -2.13 -8.97
C GLN A 135 7.18 -2.85 -8.00
N PHE A 136 7.22 -2.45 -6.72
CA PHE A 136 8.16 -3.01 -5.75
C PHE A 136 7.50 -3.86 -4.67
N LEU A 137 6.21 -3.63 -4.40
CA LEU A 137 5.50 -4.28 -3.31
C LEU A 137 4.34 -5.17 -3.79
N GLY A 138 3.94 -5.02 -5.06
CA GLY A 138 2.77 -5.66 -5.67
C GLY A 138 1.62 -4.66 -5.87
N GLU A 139 0.70 -4.94 -6.79
CA GLU A 139 -0.45 -4.05 -7.11
C GLU A 139 -1.25 -3.67 -5.87
N GLU A 140 -1.43 -4.62 -4.98
CA GLU A 140 -2.17 -4.48 -3.72
C GLU A 140 -1.28 -4.06 -2.55
N GLY A 141 0.03 -3.94 -2.81
CA GLY A 141 1.02 -3.66 -1.80
C GLY A 141 1.48 -4.92 -1.06
N LEU A 142 2.48 -4.76 -0.19
CA LEU A 142 3.09 -5.85 0.56
C LEU A 142 2.33 -6.12 1.85
N THR A 143 1.73 -7.29 1.93
CA THR A 143 1.02 -7.82 3.10
C THR A 143 1.79 -8.99 3.70
N SER A 144 1.77 -9.13 5.03
CA SER A 144 2.41 -10.24 5.75
C SER A 144 1.43 -10.97 6.66
N GLU A 145 1.64 -12.27 6.79
CA GLU A 145 1.11 -13.07 7.91
C GLU A 145 2.21 -13.31 8.94
N GLY A 146 2.05 -12.71 10.13
CA GLY A 146 3.12 -12.76 11.13
C GLY A 146 2.90 -11.89 12.35
N LEU A 147 4.00 -11.30 12.80
CA LEU A 147 4.08 -10.44 13.98
C LEU A 147 4.65 -9.07 13.60
N GLU A 148 4.12 -8.00 14.17
CA GLU A 148 4.74 -6.67 14.12
C GLU A 148 4.84 -6.10 15.52
N LEU A 149 6.03 -5.66 15.91
CA LEU A 149 6.29 -4.92 17.13
C LEU A 149 6.50 -3.45 16.79
N THR A 150 5.74 -2.57 17.43
CA THR A 150 5.88 -1.11 17.30
C THR A 150 6.25 -0.51 18.64
N TRP A 151 7.17 0.43 18.64
CA TRP A 151 7.52 1.29 19.78
C TRP A 151 7.31 2.74 19.39
N LEU A 152 6.62 3.48 20.27
CA LEU A 152 6.33 4.91 20.09
C LEU A 152 6.88 5.68 21.29
N ALA A 153 7.55 6.80 21.02
CA ALA A 153 7.96 7.78 22.01
C ALA A 153 7.61 9.19 21.56
N GLU A 154 6.96 9.94 22.44
CA GLU A 154 6.55 11.32 22.19
C GLU A 154 7.29 12.28 23.12
N PHE A 155 7.78 13.40 22.57
CA PHE A 155 8.53 14.43 23.27
C PHE A 155 8.09 15.81 22.79
N ASP A 156 7.21 16.48 23.55
CA ASP A 156 6.73 17.84 23.25
C ASP A 156 6.30 18.00 21.76
N GLN A 157 7.18 18.51 20.90
CA GLN A 157 6.93 18.76 19.48
C GLN A 157 7.43 17.65 18.56
N THR A 158 8.00 16.58 19.10
CA THR A 158 8.58 15.50 18.30
C THR A 158 8.02 14.15 18.71
N PHE A 159 7.96 13.23 17.75
CA PHE A 159 7.74 11.83 18.07
C PHE A 159 8.67 10.93 17.26
N PHE A 160 8.95 9.76 17.82
CA PHE A 160 9.66 8.67 17.16
C PHE A 160 8.81 7.43 17.22
N ALA A 161 8.66 6.76 16.08
CA ALA A 161 8.07 5.43 16.03
C ALA A 161 9.02 4.49 15.32
N ILE A 162 9.17 3.29 15.86
CA ILE A 162 9.94 2.22 15.22
C ILE A 162 9.03 1.01 15.19
N SER A 163 8.82 0.44 14.01
CA SER A 163 8.11 -0.82 13.84
C SER A 163 9.01 -1.83 13.12
N SER A 164 8.85 -3.10 13.46
CA SER A 164 9.50 -4.20 12.76
C SER A 164 8.55 -5.38 12.73
N SER A 165 8.41 -6.01 11.56
CA SER A 165 7.61 -7.22 11.38
C SER A 165 8.48 -8.39 10.96
N TYR A 166 7.98 -9.59 11.24
CA TYR A 166 8.50 -10.86 10.76
C TYR A 166 7.35 -11.81 10.46
N GLY A 167 7.38 -12.44 9.29
CA GLY A 167 6.36 -13.37 8.86
C GLY A 167 6.56 -13.84 7.43
N GLN A 168 5.50 -14.36 6.83
CA GLN A 168 5.47 -14.74 5.42
C GLN A 168 4.80 -13.61 4.62
N ALA A 169 5.30 -13.33 3.43
CA ALA A 169 4.58 -12.48 2.50
C ALA A 169 3.31 -13.20 2.04
N VAL A 170 2.22 -12.46 1.94
CA VAL A 170 1.00 -12.98 1.31
C VAL A 170 1.19 -12.85 -0.19
N THR A 171 1.12 -13.99 -0.87
CA THR A 171 1.14 -14.05 -2.33
C THR A 171 -0.29 -14.28 -2.79
N HIS A 172 -0.75 -13.47 -3.74
CA HIS A 172 -2.02 -13.72 -4.40
C HIS A 172 -1.77 -14.82 -5.42
N GLU A 173 -2.42 -15.96 -5.24
CA GLU A 173 -2.41 -17.02 -6.25
C GLU A 173 -3.51 -16.65 -7.26
N ASP A 174 -3.13 -16.37 -8.49
CA ASP A 174 -4.08 -16.34 -9.59
C ASP A 174 -4.77 -17.71 -9.67
N HIS A 175 -6.07 -17.76 -9.46
CA HIS A 175 -6.88 -18.98 -9.48
C HIS A 175 -7.05 -19.56 -10.90
N ASP A 176 -6.15 -19.29 -11.82
CA ASP A 176 -6.15 -19.89 -13.14
C ASP A 176 -5.60 -21.35 -13.10
N GLU A 177 -6.41 -22.27 -12.53
CA GLU A 177 -6.23 -23.71 -12.68
C GLU A 177 -6.56 -24.19 -14.11
N GLY A 178 -5.99 -23.58 -15.12
CA GLY A 178 -6.02 -24.07 -16.49
C GLY A 178 -4.76 -24.88 -16.83
N PRO A 179 -4.81 -26.18 -17.17
CA PRO A 179 -3.63 -26.99 -17.43
C PRO A 179 -2.90 -26.70 -18.74
N THR A 180 -3.14 -25.59 -19.40
CA THR A 180 -2.67 -25.36 -20.79
C THR A 180 -2.18 -23.95 -21.10
N ASP A 181 -2.21 -22.96 -20.21
CA ASP A 181 -1.65 -21.65 -20.51
C ASP A 181 -0.25 -21.48 -19.91
N THR A 182 0.74 -21.42 -20.83
CA THR A 182 2.16 -21.18 -20.54
C THR A 182 2.48 -19.69 -20.43
N HIS A 183 1.49 -18.83 -20.21
CA HIS A 183 1.66 -17.42 -19.89
C HIS A 183 1.49 -17.28 -18.38
N ASP A 184 2.53 -17.67 -17.64
CA ASP A 184 2.71 -17.33 -16.24
C ASP A 184 2.89 -15.81 -16.16
N HIS A 185 1.77 -15.07 -16.06
CA HIS A 185 1.77 -13.70 -15.58
C HIS A 185 2.17 -13.79 -14.11
N GLY A 186 3.48 -13.82 -13.87
CA GLY A 186 4.04 -14.02 -12.55
C GLY A 186 3.37 -13.14 -11.54
N SER A 187 2.73 -13.74 -10.55
CA SER A 187 2.09 -13.04 -9.45
C SER A 187 3.05 -12.00 -8.90
N GLU A 188 2.59 -10.78 -8.78
CA GLU A 188 3.41 -9.59 -8.50
C GLU A 188 4.13 -9.63 -7.16
N SER A 189 3.69 -10.46 -6.22
CA SER A 189 4.37 -10.78 -4.96
C SER A 189 5.62 -11.68 -5.12
N ALA A 190 6.05 -11.95 -6.35
CA ALA A 190 7.24 -12.77 -6.66
C ALA A 190 8.54 -12.28 -5.99
N TYR A 191 8.55 -11.07 -5.47
CA TYR A 191 9.76 -10.49 -4.87
C TYR A 191 9.96 -10.81 -3.41
N PHE A 192 8.91 -11.20 -2.70
CA PHE A 192 8.98 -11.67 -1.31
C PHE A 192 8.08 -12.90 -1.16
N SER A 193 8.60 -13.94 -0.55
CA SER A 193 7.86 -15.18 -0.25
C SER A 193 7.92 -15.48 1.24
N ASP A 194 8.91 -16.25 1.66
CA ASP A 194 9.11 -16.65 3.04
C ASP A 194 10.10 -15.74 3.77
N ASP A 195 10.14 -15.87 5.10
CA ASP A 195 11.10 -15.18 5.99
C ASP A 195 11.15 -13.65 5.81
N LEU A 196 10.02 -13.03 5.44
CA LEU A 196 9.93 -11.60 5.27
C LEU A 196 10.12 -10.86 6.59
N THR A 197 11.12 -10.00 6.63
CA THR A 197 11.36 -9.04 7.72
C THR A 197 11.17 -7.63 7.19
N THR A 198 10.38 -6.81 7.88
CA THR A 198 10.31 -5.37 7.58
C THR A 198 10.75 -4.53 8.78
N ALA A 199 11.22 -3.32 8.51
CA ALA A 199 11.49 -2.33 9.54
C ALA A 199 11.16 -0.93 9.02
N ARG A 200 10.55 -0.12 9.89
CA ARG A 200 10.29 1.30 9.65
C ARG A 200 10.67 2.14 10.86
N ALA A 201 11.38 3.22 10.63
CA ALA A 201 11.62 4.26 11.62
C ALA A 201 10.98 5.57 11.14
N ILE A 202 10.15 6.19 11.98
CA ILE A 202 9.50 7.47 11.70
C ILE A 202 10.00 8.50 12.69
N PHE A 203 10.40 9.65 12.18
CA PHE A 203 10.63 10.87 12.94
C PHE A 203 9.59 11.92 12.55
N GLY A 204 8.81 12.38 13.51
CA GLY A 204 7.85 13.46 13.35
C GLY A 204 8.27 14.70 14.13
N TYR A 205 8.05 15.87 13.52
CA TYR A 205 8.33 17.17 14.13
C TYR A 205 7.19 18.16 13.81
N ASN A 206 6.52 18.61 14.85
CA ASN A 206 5.50 19.67 14.80
C ASN A 206 6.19 21.01 15.08
N HIS A 207 6.63 21.71 14.03
CA HIS A 207 7.25 23.03 14.18
C HIS A 207 6.29 24.01 14.89
N THR A 208 5.01 23.92 14.53
CA THR A 208 3.86 24.55 15.21
C THR A 208 2.65 23.65 15.01
N ASP A 209 1.52 23.93 15.62
CA ASP A 209 0.25 23.22 15.37
C ASP A 209 -0.15 23.25 13.89
N PHE A 210 0.31 24.24 13.14
CA PHE A 210 -0.01 24.46 11.72
C PHE A 210 0.99 23.78 10.75
N HIS A 211 2.20 23.43 11.20
CA HIS A 211 3.29 22.96 10.37
C HIS A 211 3.87 21.67 10.93
N ARG A 212 3.68 20.58 10.23
CA ARG A 212 4.10 19.24 10.62
C ARG A 212 5.05 18.64 9.59
N HIS A 213 6.05 17.94 10.06
CA HIS A 213 7.03 17.23 9.25
C HIS A 213 7.07 15.77 9.69
N ARG A 214 7.17 14.86 8.73
CA ARG A 214 7.36 13.44 8.97
C ARG A 214 8.42 12.89 8.01
N LEU A 215 9.42 12.21 8.55
CA LEU A 215 10.45 11.50 7.82
C LEU A 215 10.34 10.01 8.16
N GLY A 216 10.26 9.16 7.15
CA GLY A 216 10.26 7.71 7.27
C GLY A 216 11.50 7.09 6.64
N LEU A 217 12.08 6.09 7.30
CA LEU A 217 13.12 5.22 6.78
C LEU A 217 12.60 3.81 6.83
N ASN A 218 12.66 3.08 5.71
CA ASN A 218 12.06 1.76 5.59
C ASN A 218 13.05 0.76 5.01
N GLY A 219 12.87 -0.52 5.36
CA GLY A 219 13.54 -1.64 4.75
C GLY A 219 12.67 -2.88 4.78
N ALA A 220 12.83 -3.73 3.77
CA ALA A 220 12.27 -5.07 3.72
C ALA A 220 13.32 -6.04 3.19
N TRP A 221 13.37 -7.21 3.80
CA TRP A 221 14.32 -8.29 3.48
C TRP A 221 13.59 -9.62 3.58
N GLY A 222 13.76 -10.48 2.59
CA GLY A 222 13.12 -11.79 2.61
C GLY A 222 13.55 -12.65 1.45
N ASP A 223 13.20 -13.90 1.53
CA ASP A 223 13.38 -14.84 0.45
C ASP A 223 12.40 -14.50 -0.70
N ASN A 224 12.78 -14.84 -1.91
CA ASN A 224 11.97 -14.67 -3.10
C ASN A 224 11.74 -16.00 -3.84
N ARG A 225 10.85 -16.00 -4.83
CA ARG A 225 10.51 -17.23 -5.59
C ARG A 225 11.67 -17.91 -6.31
N TYR A 226 12.84 -17.31 -6.35
CA TYR A 226 14.05 -17.86 -6.98
C TYR A 226 15.00 -18.55 -6.01
N ASP A 227 14.53 -18.89 -4.78
CA ASP A 227 15.35 -19.40 -3.69
C ASP A 227 16.54 -18.46 -3.35
N ARG A 228 16.34 -17.17 -3.48
CA ARG A 228 17.32 -16.09 -3.23
C ARG A 228 16.68 -14.99 -2.40
N GLU A 229 17.42 -13.91 -2.17
CA GLU A 229 17.00 -12.80 -1.33
C GLU A 229 16.61 -11.58 -2.15
N THR A 230 15.58 -10.89 -1.70
CA THR A 230 15.23 -9.53 -2.10
C THR A 230 15.49 -8.56 -0.95
N ASN A 231 16.12 -7.43 -1.28
CA ASN A 231 16.39 -6.35 -0.34
C ASN A 231 15.77 -5.05 -0.87
N LEU A 232 14.99 -4.39 -0.05
CA LEU A 232 14.34 -3.12 -0.38
C LEU A 232 14.64 -2.09 0.69
N TYR A 233 14.91 -0.86 0.27
CA TYR A 233 15.10 0.30 1.13
C TYR A 233 14.32 1.47 0.59
N SER A 234 13.64 2.22 1.47
CA SER A 234 13.01 3.48 1.05
C SER A 234 13.15 4.58 2.10
N LEU A 235 13.00 5.81 1.61
CA LEU A 235 12.93 7.02 2.43
C LEU A 235 11.70 7.81 1.96
N ASP A 236 10.82 8.15 2.90
CA ASP A 236 9.68 9.02 2.64
C ASP A 236 9.74 10.28 3.50
N TYR A 237 9.31 11.41 2.95
CA TYR A 237 9.19 12.66 3.66
C TYR A 237 7.87 13.33 3.32
N THR A 238 7.18 13.84 4.35
CA THR A 238 5.94 14.61 4.18
C THR A 238 6.00 15.87 5.04
N TYR A 239 5.66 16.99 4.41
CA TYR A 239 5.35 18.25 5.07
C TYR A 239 3.85 18.54 4.95
N THR A 240 3.21 18.89 6.05
CA THR A 240 1.79 19.28 6.06
C THR A 240 1.63 20.65 6.70
N TRP A 241 0.94 21.54 5.99
CA TRP A 241 0.42 22.78 6.53
C TRP A 241 -1.10 22.72 6.60
N SER A 242 -1.69 23.08 7.76
CA SER A 242 -3.13 23.11 7.97
C SER A 242 -3.56 24.50 8.47
N GLU A 243 -4.56 25.11 7.86
CA GLU A 243 -5.06 26.43 8.22
C GLU A 243 -5.60 26.49 9.65
N ASN A 244 -6.23 25.40 10.09
CA ASN A 244 -6.82 25.27 11.43
C ASN A 244 -5.89 24.55 12.43
N GLY A 245 -4.62 24.34 12.06
CA GLY A 245 -3.67 23.61 12.90
C GLY A 245 -4.06 22.14 13.08
N LEU A 246 -4.26 21.73 14.33
CA LEU A 246 -4.65 20.34 14.67
C LEU A 246 -6.17 20.12 14.59
N GLU A 247 -6.96 21.17 14.44
CA GLU A 247 -8.40 21.04 14.28
C GLU A 247 -8.76 20.64 12.85
N SER A 248 -9.81 19.84 12.70
CA SER A 248 -10.30 19.40 11.39
C SER A 248 -10.84 20.54 10.53
N GLY A 249 -10.84 20.35 9.21
CA GLY A 249 -11.35 21.31 8.24
C GLY A 249 -10.35 22.41 7.86
N GLY A 250 -10.82 23.41 7.12
CA GLY A 250 -9.98 24.48 6.57
C GLY A 250 -9.13 24.02 5.37
N ARG A 251 -8.25 24.91 4.90
CA ARG A 251 -7.31 24.63 3.82
C ARG A 251 -6.14 23.81 4.37
N GLU A 252 -5.64 22.88 3.57
CA GLU A 252 -4.50 22.05 3.93
C GLU A 252 -3.62 21.80 2.71
N LEU A 253 -2.32 21.93 2.89
CA LEU A 253 -1.30 21.61 1.89
C LEU A 253 -0.43 20.47 2.42
N SER A 254 -0.35 19.38 1.66
CA SER A 254 0.61 18.31 1.88
C SER A 254 1.61 18.27 0.73
N LEU A 255 2.89 18.23 1.05
CA LEU A 255 3.98 18.05 0.10
C LEU A 255 4.77 16.82 0.53
N GLY A 256 5.05 15.93 -0.41
CA GLY A 256 5.78 14.72 -0.09
C GLY A 256 6.74 14.30 -1.19
N MET A 257 7.69 13.45 -0.80
CA MET A 257 8.58 12.75 -1.71
C MET A 257 8.88 11.36 -1.16
N GLU A 258 9.16 10.44 -2.06
CA GLU A 258 9.58 9.09 -1.74
C GLU A 258 10.70 8.66 -2.67
N LEU A 259 11.69 7.96 -2.12
CA LEU A 259 12.82 7.37 -2.82
C LEU A 259 12.89 5.92 -2.41
N ALA A 260 13.01 5.01 -3.36
CA ALA A 260 13.20 3.60 -3.04
C ALA A 260 14.24 2.95 -3.94
N SER A 261 14.86 1.89 -3.44
CA SER A 261 15.77 1.02 -4.17
C SER A 261 15.49 -0.41 -3.78
N ARG A 262 15.44 -1.30 -4.77
CA ARG A 262 15.24 -2.73 -4.60
C ARG A 262 16.34 -3.49 -5.32
N ASP A 263 16.92 -4.48 -4.64
CA ASP A 263 17.86 -5.44 -5.20
C ASP A 263 17.26 -6.84 -5.12
N VAL A 264 17.07 -7.49 -6.27
CA VAL A 264 16.51 -8.84 -6.39
C VAL A 264 17.59 -9.78 -6.88
N ALA A 265 18.04 -10.68 -6.02
CA ALA A 265 18.91 -11.77 -6.42
C ALA A 265 18.10 -12.90 -7.04
N TRP A 266 18.58 -13.49 -8.12
CA TRP A 266 17.90 -14.58 -8.81
C TRP A 266 18.84 -15.72 -9.18
N GLN A 267 18.28 -16.91 -9.38
CA GLN A 267 18.97 -18.09 -9.84
C GLN A 267 18.08 -18.84 -10.84
N HIS A 268 18.67 -19.28 -11.94
CA HIS A 268 17.93 -20.05 -12.94
C HIS A 268 17.53 -21.43 -12.37
N PRO A 269 16.24 -21.82 -12.45
CA PRO A 269 15.76 -23.06 -11.85
C PRO A 269 16.48 -24.31 -12.38
N ASP A 270 16.76 -24.36 -13.70
CA ASP A 270 17.40 -25.49 -14.36
C ASP A 270 18.94 -25.39 -14.41
N ASN A 271 19.53 -24.28 -14.00
CA ASN A 271 20.97 -24.04 -14.07
C ASN A 271 21.48 -23.23 -12.89
N ALA A 272 21.74 -23.88 -11.77
CA ALA A 272 22.21 -23.25 -10.54
C ALA A 272 23.55 -22.45 -10.68
N ALA A 273 24.28 -22.59 -11.78
CA ALA A 273 25.45 -21.76 -12.07
C ALA A 273 25.09 -20.41 -12.73
N ASN A 274 23.86 -20.27 -13.21
CA ASN A 274 23.36 -19.03 -13.79
C ASN A 274 22.62 -18.22 -12.69
N ILE A 275 23.33 -17.27 -12.11
CA ILE A 275 22.86 -16.39 -11.02
C ILE A 275 23.06 -14.94 -11.42
N GLY A 276 22.23 -14.06 -10.93
CA GLY A 276 22.34 -12.62 -11.16
C GLY A 276 21.69 -11.80 -10.06
N ASN A 277 21.74 -10.50 -10.26
CA ASN A 277 21.08 -9.52 -9.40
C ASN A 277 20.53 -8.39 -10.28
N VAL A 278 19.30 -7.95 -10.00
CA VAL A 278 18.65 -6.81 -10.64
C VAL A 278 18.46 -5.73 -9.59
N SER A 279 18.94 -4.53 -9.88
CA SER A 279 18.77 -3.35 -9.02
C SER A 279 17.86 -2.36 -9.72
N GLN A 280 16.85 -1.90 -9.02
CA GLN A 280 15.85 -0.94 -9.49
C GLN A 280 15.71 0.20 -8.48
N SER A 281 15.30 1.38 -8.95
CA SER A 281 15.05 2.52 -8.07
C SER A 281 13.83 3.30 -8.53
N THR A 282 13.11 3.89 -7.56
CA THR A 282 12.00 4.80 -7.84
C THR A 282 12.18 6.12 -7.10
N PHE A 283 11.60 7.17 -7.69
CA PHE A 283 11.44 8.47 -7.09
C PHE A 283 10.00 8.94 -7.31
N ALA A 284 9.36 9.44 -6.26
CA ALA A 284 8.07 10.11 -6.35
C ALA A 284 8.12 11.47 -5.65
N ALA A 285 7.45 12.47 -6.23
CA ALA A 285 7.16 13.75 -5.60
C ALA A 285 5.68 14.06 -5.77
N PHE A 286 5.01 14.44 -4.69
CA PHE A 286 3.57 14.70 -4.71
C PHE A 286 3.19 15.93 -3.90
N ALA A 287 2.11 16.56 -4.33
CA ALA A 287 1.48 17.65 -3.60
C ALA A 287 -0.04 17.46 -3.62
N SER A 288 -0.68 17.67 -2.47
CA SER A 288 -2.13 17.66 -2.33
C SER A 288 -2.55 18.97 -1.64
N TYR A 289 -3.55 19.66 -2.19
CA TYR A 289 -4.04 20.92 -1.65
C TYR A 289 -5.57 20.93 -1.55
N ARG A 290 -6.07 20.89 -0.32
CA ARG A 290 -7.48 21.18 -0.01
C ARG A 290 -7.68 22.69 0.00
N PHE A 291 -8.12 23.24 -1.13
CA PHE A 291 -8.29 24.69 -1.32
C PHE A 291 -9.66 25.20 -0.83
N ALA A 292 -10.61 24.32 -0.62
CA ALA A 292 -11.91 24.57 -0.04
C ALA A 292 -12.39 23.35 0.74
N GLU A 293 -13.35 23.51 1.64
CA GLU A 293 -13.82 22.48 2.56
C GLU A 293 -14.09 21.11 1.91
N LYS A 294 -14.63 21.10 0.69
CA LYS A 294 -15.03 19.90 -0.04
C LYS A 294 -14.23 19.68 -1.34
N TRP A 295 -13.13 20.40 -1.55
CA TRP A 295 -12.37 20.33 -2.77
C TRP A 295 -10.88 20.18 -2.51
N THR A 296 -10.29 19.12 -3.09
CA THR A 296 -8.86 18.84 -3.05
C THR A 296 -8.34 18.64 -4.47
N THR A 297 -7.19 19.23 -4.76
CA THR A 297 -6.43 18.92 -5.98
C THR A 297 -5.11 18.28 -5.59
N ALA A 298 -4.62 17.34 -6.40
CA ALA A 298 -3.36 16.67 -6.17
C ALA A 298 -2.57 16.55 -7.48
N ILE A 299 -1.26 16.59 -7.37
CA ILE A 299 -0.31 16.33 -8.45
C ILE A 299 0.76 15.37 -7.95
N ARG A 300 1.13 14.39 -8.78
CA ARG A 300 2.20 13.42 -8.52
C ARG A 300 3.06 13.30 -9.75
N TYR A 301 4.37 13.33 -9.57
CA TYR A 301 5.38 12.93 -10.54
C TYR A 301 6.13 11.73 -10.00
N GLU A 302 6.33 10.74 -10.83
CA GLU A 302 7.00 9.49 -10.49
C GLU A 302 7.98 9.12 -11.58
N HIS A 303 9.10 8.55 -11.17
CA HIS A 303 10.12 8.01 -12.04
C HIS A 303 10.54 6.63 -11.52
N LEU A 304 10.43 5.62 -12.37
CA LEU A 304 10.96 4.28 -12.16
C LEU A 304 12.17 4.11 -13.07
N GLN A 305 13.32 3.88 -12.48
CA GLN A 305 14.51 3.49 -13.22
C GLN A 305 14.57 1.97 -13.23
N GLY A 306 14.16 1.38 -14.36
CA GLY A 306 14.46 0.01 -14.69
C GLY A 306 15.96 -0.15 -14.99
N ARG A 307 16.53 -1.30 -14.73
CA ARG A 307 17.83 -1.70 -15.29
C ARG A 307 17.60 -2.95 -16.09
N GLU A 308 18.03 -2.91 -17.35
CA GLU A 308 18.21 -4.15 -18.08
C GLU A 308 19.13 -5.04 -17.25
N ALA A 309 18.68 -6.25 -16.96
CA ALA A 309 19.58 -7.30 -16.51
C ALA A 309 20.66 -7.41 -17.55
N GLY A 310 21.90 -7.07 -17.21
CA GLY A 310 23.05 -6.97 -18.14
C GLY A 310 23.55 -8.30 -18.70
N ALA A 311 22.67 -9.24 -18.94
CA ALA A 311 22.82 -10.43 -19.74
C ALA A 311 21.45 -10.65 -20.40
N GLU A 312 21.43 -10.86 -21.71
CA GLU A 312 20.28 -11.43 -22.40
C GLU A 312 19.84 -12.69 -21.64
N LEU A 313 18.95 -12.51 -20.68
CA LEU A 313 18.24 -13.60 -20.03
C LEU A 313 17.20 -14.11 -21.02
N HIS A 314 17.67 -14.71 -22.10
CA HIS A 314 16.91 -15.64 -22.91
C HIS A 314 16.63 -16.89 -22.07
N MET A 315 15.87 -16.70 -21.03
CA MET A 315 15.33 -17.76 -20.22
C MET A 315 13.87 -17.87 -20.63
N GLY A 316 13.64 -18.77 -21.54
CA GLY A 316 12.42 -18.92 -22.29
C GLY A 316 11.10 -19.01 -21.52
N ASP A 317 11.06 -18.74 -20.23
CA ASP A 317 9.86 -18.71 -19.40
C ASP A 317 10.01 -17.81 -18.14
N ILE A 318 11.08 -17.01 -17.99
CA ILE A 318 11.29 -16.14 -16.83
C ILE A 318 11.50 -14.67 -17.26
N GLU A 319 11.20 -14.37 -18.49
CA GLU A 319 11.46 -13.08 -19.16
C GLU A 319 10.78 -11.89 -18.50
N TYR A 320 9.69 -12.10 -17.78
CA TYR A 320 8.79 -11.04 -17.32
C TYR A 320 9.00 -10.53 -15.90
N ALA A 321 9.62 -11.27 -15.02
CA ALA A 321 9.75 -10.88 -13.62
C ALA A 321 10.77 -9.76 -13.35
N PHE A 322 11.56 -9.35 -14.34
CA PHE A 322 12.66 -8.40 -14.17
C PHE A 322 12.62 -7.20 -15.12
N ASP A 323 11.73 -7.21 -16.10
CA ASP A 323 11.56 -6.12 -17.06
C ASP A 323 10.61 -5.04 -16.52
N SER A 324 10.94 -4.43 -15.37
CA SER A 324 10.36 -3.12 -15.10
C SER A 324 11.08 -2.14 -16.02
N GLU A 325 10.41 -1.75 -17.05
CA GLU A 325 10.85 -0.73 -17.97
C GLU A 325 11.00 0.63 -17.25
N GLU A 326 11.95 1.44 -17.70
CA GLU A 326 12.03 2.83 -17.27
C GLU A 326 10.68 3.51 -17.52
N ARG A 327 10.13 4.16 -16.50
CA ARG A 327 8.79 4.77 -16.58
C ARG A 327 8.77 6.12 -15.89
N ASP A 328 8.22 7.11 -16.57
CA ASP A 328 7.87 8.40 -16.00
C ASP A 328 6.34 8.55 -16.00
N ARG A 329 5.79 8.97 -14.87
CA ARG A 329 4.34 9.23 -14.73
C ARG A 329 4.09 10.61 -14.13
N VAL A 330 3.16 11.34 -14.73
CA VAL A 330 2.56 12.55 -14.14
C VAL A 330 1.06 12.32 -13.94
N SER A 331 0.57 12.49 -12.72
CA SER A 331 -0.86 12.38 -12.40
C SER A 331 -1.40 13.69 -11.84
N LEU A 332 -2.59 14.09 -12.29
CA LEU A 332 -3.34 15.24 -11.79
C LEU A 332 -4.71 14.76 -11.33
N ALA A 333 -5.08 15.04 -10.09
CA ALA A 333 -6.38 14.66 -9.55
C ALA A 333 -7.14 15.87 -8.99
N LEU A 334 -8.45 15.87 -9.19
CA LEU A 334 -9.39 16.80 -8.59
C LEU A 334 -10.48 16.00 -7.89
N THR A 335 -10.53 16.11 -6.57
CA THR A 335 -11.49 15.39 -5.72
C THR A 335 -12.51 16.36 -5.14
N ARG A 336 -13.78 16.02 -5.24
CA ARG A 336 -14.87 16.65 -4.53
C ARG A 336 -15.44 15.69 -3.50
N SER A 337 -15.30 16.03 -2.22
CA SER A 337 -15.96 15.31 -1.13
C SER A 337 -17.39 15.83 -0.94
N PHE A 338 -18.28 14.97 -0.50
CA PHE A 338 -19.66 15.30 -0.16
C PHE A 338 -20.16 14.34 0.93
N ASP A 339 -21.15 14.80 1.70
CA ASP A 339 -21.75 13.96 2.72
C ASP A 339 -22.96 13.24 2.15
N LEU A 340 -23.00 11.93 2.30
CA LEU A 340 -24.16 11.11 2.01
C LEU A 340 -24.83 10.70 3.34
N GLY A 341 -25.75 11.54 3.84
CA GLY A 341 -26.17 11.46 5.23
C GLY A 341 -25.03 11.91 6.15
N ASP A 342 -24.62 11.05 7.07
CA ASP A 342 -23.50 11.29 8.01
C ASP A 342 -22.18 10.65 7.53
N HIS A 343 -22.08 10.25 6.24
CA HIS A 343 -20.96 9.50 5.71
C HIS A 343 -20.21 10.30 4.65
N ASP A 344 -18.88 10.30 4.74
CA ASP A 344 -18.00 10.94 3.77
C ASP A 344 -17.93 10.13 2.48
N SER A 345 -18.13 10.80 1.38
CA SER A 345 -18.08 10.23 0.03
C SER A 345 -17.35 11.16 -0.90
N PHE A 346 -16.88 10.68 -2.04
CA PHE A 346 -16.16 11.52 -2.98
C PHE A 346 -16.42 11.18 -4.44
N LEU A 347 -16.14 12.16 -5.29
CA LEU A 347 -16.00 12.02 -6.73
C LEU A 347 -14.63 12.57 -7.12
N ARG A 348 -13.83 11.79 -7.85
CA ARG A 348 -12.48 12.16 -8.28
C ARG A 348 -12.35 12.07 -9.78
N LEU A 349 -11.84 13.14 -10.39
CA LEU A 349 -11.40 13.17 -11.77
C LEU A 349 -9.87 13.15 -11.77
N GLN A 350 -9.27 12.21 -12.51
CA GLN A 350 -7.82 12.11 -12.68
C GLN A 350 -7.44 12.07 -14.14
N TYR A 351 -6.33 12.71 -14.46
CA TYR A 351 -5.58 12.56 -15.69
C TYR A 351 -4.18 12.06 -15.35
N SER A 352 -3.69 11.08 -16.09
CA SER A 352 -2.33 10.57 -16.00
C SER A 352 -1.69 10.51 -17.36
N HIS A 353 -0.40 10.86 -17.42
CA HIS A 353 0.47 10.70 -18.57
C HIS A 353 1.63 9.81 -18.16
N ASP A 354 1.82 8.72 -18.91
CA ASP A 354 2.90 7.75 -18.73
C ASP A 354 3.81 7.76 -19.93
N GLU A 355 5.12 7.80 -19.68
CA GLU A 355 6.16 7.59 -20.69
C GLU A 355 6.91 6.30 -20.39
N LEU A 356 6.87 5.35 -21.32
CA LEU A 356 7.63 4.11 -21.32
C LEU A 356 8.59 4.09 -22.52
N PRO A 357 9.64 3.24 -22.57
CA PRO A 357 10.52 3.11 -23.71
C PRO A 357 9.78 2.76 -25.00
N GLY A 358 9.66 3.75 -25.90
CA GLY A 358 9.01 3.59 -27.21
C GLY A 358 7.50 3.77 -27.23
N GLU A 359 6.85 4.02 -26.09
CA GLU A 359 5.42 4.21 -25.97
C GLU A 359 5.10 5.36 -24.99
N SER A 360 3.98 6.04 -25.19
CA SER A 360 3.41 6.98 -24.22
C SER A 360 1.91 6.79 -24.15
N ALA A 361 1.33 6.92 -22.95
CA ALA A 361 -0.08 6.75 -22.72
C ALA A 361 -0.69 7.92 -21.95
N ASP A 362 -1.85 8.36 -22.41
CA ASP A 362 -2.70 9.32 -21.72
C ASP A 362 -3.93 8.60 -21.17
N SER A 363 -4.21 8.78 -19.89
CA SER A 363 -5.35 8.17 -19.23
C SER A 363 -6.20 9.21 -18.53
N ILE A 364 -7.51 9.02 -18.55
CA ILE A 364 -8.48 9.85 -17.81
C ILE A 364 -9.45 8.96 -17.06
N PHE A 365 -9.67 9.24 -15.78
CA PHE A 365 -10.49 8.45 -14.89
C PHE A 365 -11.49 9.32 -14.14
N LEU A 366 -12.69 8.78 -13.95
CA LEU A 366 -13.70 9.30 -13.04
C LEU A 366 -13.99 8.22 -12.00
N GLN A 367 -13.52 8.42 -10.77
CA GLN A 367 -13.70 7.51 -9.65
C GLN A 367 -14.78 8.07 -8.71
N PHE A 368 -15.59 7.19 -8.15
CA PHE A 368 -16.44 7.52 -7.00
C PHE A 368 -16.09 6.61 -5.81
N GLY A 369 -16.20 7.16 -4.61
CA GLY A 369 -16.06 6.42 -3.37
C GLY A 369 -17.22 6.73 -2.43
N LEU A 370 -17.82 5.70 -1.88
CA LEU A 370 -18.87 5.76 -0.88
C LEU A 370 -18.37 5.11 0.40
N ASN A 371 -18.28 5.87 1.49
CA ASN A 371 -17.70 5.42 2.75
C ASN A 371 -18.78 5.40 3.83
N PHE A 372 -18.97 4.27 4.49
CA PHE A 372 -19.95 4.06 5.54
C PHE A 372 -19.26 3.47 6.78
N GLY A 373 -19.58 3.99 7.95
CA GLY A 373 -19.05 3.53 9.23
C GLY A 373 -18.00 4.48 9.83
N PRO A 374 -17.57 4.21 11.06
CA PRO A 374 -16.47 4.92 11.69
C PRO A 374 -15.13 4.55 11.03
N GLY A 375 -14.09 5.36 11.26
CA GLY A 375 -12.76 5.06 10.72
C GLY A 375 -12.20 3.72 11.22
N GLU A 376 -11.33 3.13 10.43
CA GLU A 376 -10.67 1.86 10.72
C GLU A 376 -9.72 1.94 11.92
N VAL A 377 -9.58 0.85 12.65
CA VAL A 377 -8.60 0.69 13.73
C VAL A 377 -7.32 0.11 13.14
N ARG A 378 -6.30 0.95 12.95
CA ARG A 378 -5.00 0.54 12.37
C ARG A 378 -3.82 0.78 13.29
#